data_5ecebd88915c79571776f87f2417b8dc
#
_entry.id   5ecebd88915c79571776f87f2417b8dc
#
_cell.length_a   1.000
_cell.length_b   1.000
_cell.length_c   1.000
_cell.angle_alpha   90.00
_cell.angle_beta   90.00
_cell.angle_gamma   90.00
#
_symmetry.space_group_name_H-M   'P 1'
#
loop_
_entity.id
_entity.type
_entity.pdbx_description
1 polymer ?
#
loop_
_entity_poly.entity_id
_entity_poly.type
_entity_poly.pdbx_seq_one_letter_code
_entity_poly.pdbx_strand_id
1 'polypeptide(L)'
;MTTNRTLYLIACAAPPARRLSVPIRAAQAAGWDVCLILTPSAHRWLTEDAEGEIEALAKLTGHPVRWQYKLPSQPDVLPPPDAILVAPLTNNTLAKWATAVSDTLALGLITEGIALVPIVALPHFNDAQAAHPAVNRHVDFLREAGVNVLLGEGGFTPHKPKHGNLDAYPWQAALDALPS
;
A
#
# COMPACT_ATOMS: atom_id res chain seq x y z
N MET A 1 3.42 26.83 -11.83
CA MET A 1 3.03 25.41 -12.04
C MET A 1 3.17 24.73 -10.69
N THR A 2 2.07 24.41 -10.03
CA THR A 2 2.11 23.59 -8.82
C THR A 2 2.56 22.20 -9.24
N THR A 3 3.80 21.82 -8.91
CA THR A 3 4.25 20.44 -9.04
C THR A 3 3.34 19.59 -8.17
N ASN A 4 2.56 18.70 -8.77
CA ASN A 4 1.77 17.72 -8.01
C ASN A 4 2.73 16.87 -7.18
N ARG A 5 2.42 16.68 -5.90
CA ARG A 5 3.18 15.79 -5.03
C ARG A 5 2.97 14.34 -5.45
N THR A 6 4.03 13.57 -5.43
CA THR A 6 3.98 12.16 -5.84
C THR A 6 3.63 11.27 -4.65
N LEU A 7 2.59 10.45 -4.83
CA LEU A 7 2.19 9.41 -3.89
C LEU A 7 2.53 8.03 -4.44
N TYR A 8 3.34 7.26 -3.71
CA TYR A 8 3.44 5.83 -3.97
C TYR A 8 2.32 5.11 -3.24
N LEU A 9 1.36 4.57 -3.99
CA LEU A 9 0.35 3.64 -3.48
C LEU A 9 0.89 2.22 -3.63
N ILE A 10 1.18 1.58 -2.51
CA ILE A 10 1.73 0.22 -2.47
C ILE A 10 0.64 -0.73 -1.99
N ALA A 11 0.24 -1.70 -2.82
CA ALA A 11 -0.84 -2.61 -2.51
C ALA A 11 -0.40 -4.07 -2.43
N CYS A 12 -0.80 -4.72 -1.33
CA CYS A 12 -0.61 -6.16 -1.12
C CYS A 12 -1.82 -6.97 -1.60
N ALA A 13 -1.64 -8.28 -1.78
CA ALA A 13 -2.70 -9.21 -2.16
C ALA A 13 -3.71 -9.44 -1.02
N ALA A 14 -4.67 -8.55 -0.92
CA ALA A 14 -5.82 -8.65 -0.03
C ALA A 14 -7.08 -8.20 -0.79
N PRO A 15 -8.29 -8.60 -0.37
CA PRO A 15 -9.52 -8.29 -1.10
C PRO A 15 -9.71 -6.83 -1.52
N PRO A 16 -9.33 -5.81 -0.72
CA PRO A 16 -9.44 -4.41 -1.15
C PRO A 16 -8.60 -4.05 -2.38
N ALA A 17 -7.54 -4.82 -2.70
CA ALA A 17 -6.73 -4.59 -3.90
C ALA A 17 -7.53 -4.72 -5.21
N ARG A 18 -8.71 -5.34 -5.18
CA ARG A 18 -9.63 -5.40 -6.32
C ARG A 18 -10.35 -4.08 -6.61
N ARG A 19 -10.15 -3.04 -5.79
CA ARG A 19 -10.80 -1.73 -5.90
C ARG A 19 -9.81 -0.56 -5.87
N LEU A 20 -8.60 -0.76 -6.37
CA LEU A 20 -7.54 0.26 -6.33
C LEU A 20 -7.88 1.54 -7.12
N SER A 21 -8.77 1.45 -8.10
CA SER A 21 -9.26 2.65 -8.79
C SER A 21 -9.95 3.66 -7.86
N VAL A 22 -10.54 3.21 -6.74
CA VAL A 22 -11.21 4.07 -5.76
C VAL A 22 -10.21 5.00 -5.06
N PRO A 23 -9.20 4.50 -4.33
CA PRO A 23 -8.23 5.36 -3.66
C PRO A 23 -7.36 6.15 -4.65
N ILE A 24 -7.06 5.61 -5.84
CA ILE A 24 -6.30 6.35 -6.87
C ILE A 24 -7.05 7.61 -7.28
N ARG A 25 -8.34 7.50 -7.65
CA ARG A 25 -9.14 8.67 -8.04
C ARG A 25 -9.30 9.68 -6.90
N ALA A 26 -9.49 9.22 -5.68
CA ALA A 26 -9.64 10.09 -4.53
C ALA A 26 -8.31 10.82 -4.22
N ALA A 27 -7.17 10.15 -4.30
CA ALA A 27 -5.86 10.77 -4.15
C ALA A 27 -5.58 11.80 -5.26
N GLN A 28 -5.90 11.46 -6.51
CA GLN A 28 -5.78 12.40 -7.64
C GLN A 28 -6.66 13.64 -7.45
N ALA A 29 -7.88 13.47 -6.97
CA ALA A 29 -8.78 14.59 -6.66
C ALA A 29 -8.24 15.48 -5.53
N ALA A 30 -7.44 14.91 -4.62
CA ALA A 30 -6.71 15.64 -3.57
C ALA A 30 -5.36 16.24 -4.06
N GLY A 31 -5.05 16.16 -5.34
CA GLY A 31 -3.87 16.77 -5.96
C GLY A 31 -2.60 15.92 -5.94
N TRP A 32 -2.71 14.61 -5.71
CA TRP A 32 -1.58 13.69 -5.79
C TRP A 32 -1.36 13.17 -7.21
N ASP A 33 -0.09 13.10 -7.62
CA ASP A 33 0.36 12.29 -8.75
C ASP A 33 0.62 10.86 -8.21
N VAL A 34 -0.20 9.89 -8.60
CA VAL A 34 -0.22 8.56 -8.00
C VAL A 34 0.58 7.57 -8.84
N CYS A 35 1.58 6.94 -8.23
CA CYS A 35 2.32 5.82 -8.79
C CYS A 35 1.94 4.53 -8.06
N LEU A 36 1.46 3.53 -8.80
CA LEU A 36 1.02 2.25 -8.23
C LEU A 36 2.14 1.22 -8.22
N ILE A 37 2.41 0.68 -7.05
CA ILE A 37 3.34 -0.43 -6.85
C ILE A 37 2.58 -1.60 -6.21
N LEU A 38 2.71 -2.78 -6.78
CA LEU A 38 2.07 -4.00 -6.31
C LEU A 38 3.09 -4.96 -5.71
N THR A 39 2.70 -5.70 -4.68
CA THR A 39 3.46 -6.90 -4.34
C THR A 39 3.33 -7.92 -5.47
N PRO A 40 4.29 -8.86 -5.64
CA PRO A 40 4.18 -9.88 -6.69
C PRO A 40 2.87 -10.68 -6.65
N SER A 41 2.37 -10.97 -5.45
CA SER A 41 1.09 -11.67 -5.29
C SER A 41 -0.11 -10.80 -5.70
N ALA A 42 -0.08 -9.50 -5.40
CA ALA A 42 -1.14 -8.58 -5.83
C ALA A 42 -1.15 -8.41 -7.35
N HIS A 43 0.04 -8.26 -7.96
CA HIS A 43 0.17 -8.23 -9.42
C HIS A 43 -0.43 -9.48 -10.05
N ARG A 44 -0.07 -10.68 -9.55
CA ARG A 44 -0.63 -11.93 -10.05
C ARG A 44 -2.15 -11.98 -9.96
N TRP A 45 -2.75 -11.57 -8.84
CA TRP A 45 -4.21 -11.54 -8.70
C TRP A 45 -4.87 -10.65 -9.75
N LEU A 46 -4.34 -9.45 -9.96
CA LEU A 46 -4.90 -8.49 -10.91
C LEU A 46 -4.63 -8.88 -12.37
N THR A 47 -3.65 -9.74 -12.62
CA THR A 47 -3.38 -10.27 -13.96
C THR A 47 -4.22 -11.51 -14.27
N GLU A 48 -4.35 -12.43 -13.31
CA GLU A 48 -5.00 -13.75 -13.54
C GLU A 48 -6.51 -13.72 -13.30
N ASP A 49 -6.99 -12.92 -12.31
CA ASP A 49 -8.41 -12.85 -11.92
C ASP A 49 -9.16 -11.62 -12.50
N ALA A 50 -8.45 -10.67 -13.12
CA ALA A 50 -9.03 -9.43 -13.62
C ALA A 50 -8.32 -8.99 -14.90
N GLU A 51 -8.71 -9.59 -16.04
CA GLU A 51 -8.13 -9.29 -17.35
C GLU A 51 -8.21 -7.78 -17.67
N GLY A 52 -7.07 -7.19 -18.05
CA GLY A 52 -6.97 -5.77 -18.43
C GLY A 52 -6.93 -4.80 -17.24
N GLU A 53 -6.98 -5.26 -15.99
CA GLU A 53 -6.99 -4.36 -14.82
C GLU A 53 -5.64 -3.63 -14.65
N ILE A 54 -4.53 -4.28 -14.90
CA ILE A 54 -3.19 -3.67 -14.79
C ILE A 54 -3.06 -2.51 -15.79
N GLU A 55 -3.48 -2.72 -17.04
CA GLU A 55 -3.47 -1.71 -18.09
C GLU A 55 -4.43 -0.55 -17.77
N ALA A 56 -5.60 -0.86 -17.22
CA ALA A 56 -6.56 0.15 -16.78
C ALA A 56 -6.01 1.01 -15.64
N LEU A 57 -5.35 0.40 -14.66
CA LEU A 57 -4.72 1.12 -13.56
C LEU A 57 -3.51 1.94 -14.03
N ALA A 58 -2.69 1.43 -14.93
CA ALA A 58 -1.59 2.18 -15.54
C ALA A 58 -2.11 3.40 -16.32
N LYS A 59 -3.20 3.23 -17.08
CA LYS A 59 -3.84 4.35 -17.78
C LYS A 59 -4.45 5.37 -16.83
N LEU A 60 -5.04 4.91 -15.73
CA LEU A 60 -5.65 5.78 -14.71
C LEU A 60 -4.60 6.64 -13.99
N THR A 61 -3.46 6.06 -13.64
CA THR A 61 -2.37 6.78 -12.96
C THR A 61 -1.51 7.61 -13.93
N GLY A 62 -1.45 7.23 -15.20
CA GLY A 62 -0.51 7.82 -16.17
C GLY A 62 0.92 7.29 -16.03
N HIS A 63 1.13 6.33 -15.12
CA HIS A 63 2.43 5.71 -14.84
C HIS A 63 2.39 4.19 -15.04
N PRO A 64 3.53 3.55 -15.36
CA PRO A 64 3.57 2.08 -15.39
C PRO A 64 3.37 1.50 -13.99
N VAL A 65 2.54 0.47 -13.88
CA VAL A 65 2.39 -0.28 -12.63
C VAL A 65 3.65 -1.11 -12.40
N ARG A 66 4.28 -0.93 -11.22
CA ARG A 66 5.51 -1.64 -10.88
C ARG A 66 5.21 -2.73 -9.85
N TRP A 67 5.94 -3.86 -9.92
CA TRP A 67 5.77 -4.98 -9.01
C TRP A 67 7.06 -5.78 -8.75
N GLN A 68 8.11 -5.49 -9.50
CA GLN A 68 9.42 -6.13 -9.37
C GLN A 68 10.54 -5.10 -9.56
N TYR A 69 11.70 -5.39 -9.01
CA TYR A 69 12.89 -4.58 -9.22
C TYR A 69 13.23 -4.49 -10.71
N LYS A 70 13.71 -3.33 -11.13
CA LYS A 70 14.32 -3.14 -12.44
C LYS A 70 15.71 -3.81 -12.47
N LEU A 71 16.18 -4.12 -13.67
CA LEU A 71 17.58 -4.47 -13.84
C LEU A 71 18.47 -3.23 -13.66
N PRO A 72 19.73 -3.37 -13.20
CA PRO A 72 20.63 -2.22 -12.99
C PRO A 72 20.84 -1.34 -14.22
N SER A 73 20.73 -1.92 -15.42
CA SER A 73 20.87 -1.19 -16.70
C SER A 73 19.60 -0.42 -17.11
N GLN A 74 18.47 -0.64 -16.45
CA GLN A 74 17.21 0.02 -16.78
C GLN A 74 17.08 1.35 -16.03
N PRO A 75 16.51 2.41 -16.65
CA PRO A 75 16.26 3.68 -15.98
C PRO A 75 15.15 3.56 -14.93
N ASP A 76 15.12 4.50 -14.00
CA ASP A 76 13.96 4.71 -13.15
C ASP A 76 12.82 5.30 -13.98
N VAL A 77 11.63 4.75 -13.79
CA VAL A 77 10.43 5.12 -14.58
C VAL A 77 9.37 5.85 -13.75
N LEU A 78 9.56 5.93 -12.44
CA LEU A 78 8.67 6.66 -11.55
C LEU A 78 9.41 7.85 -10.94
N PRO A 79 8.73 9.00 -10.76
CA PRO A 79 9.29 10.11 -9.99
C PRO A 79 9.51 9.71 -8.53
N PRO A 80 10.42 10.36 -7.78
CA PRO A 80 10.58 10.09 -6.36
C PRO A 80 9.30 10.43 -5.58
N PRO A 81 8.95 9.66 -4.53
CA PRO A 81 7.73 9.91 -3.77
C PRO A 81 7.90 11.05 -2.75
N ASP A 82 6.85 11.81 -2.53
CA ASP A 82 6.71 12.75 -1.42
C ASP A 82 6.04 12.11 -0.20
N ALA A 83 5.27 11.04 -0.43
CA ALA A 83 4.67 10.19 0.61
C ALA A 83 4.42 8.78 0.08
N ILE A 84 4.26 7.84 1.00
CA ILE A 84 3.90 6.44 0.68
C ILE A 84 2.62 6.07 1.43
N LEU A 85 1.67 5.46 0.72
CA LEU A 85 0.49 4.80 1.28
C LEU A 85 0.58 3.30 1.03
N VAL A 86 0.69 2.51 2.09
CA VAL A 86 0.66 1.04 2.00
C VAL A 86 -0.75 0.56 2.31
N ALA A 87 -1.53 0.29 1.29
CA ALA A 87 -2.94 -0.09 1.41
C ALA A 87 -3.44 -0.92 0.21
N PRO A 88 -3.98 -2.12 0.45
CA PRO A 88 -4.02 -2.81 1.73
C PRO A 88 -2.67 -3.38 2.15
N LEU A 89 -2.35 -3.35 3.44
CA LEU A 89 -1.18 -3.99 4.03
C LEU A 89 -1.57 -5.35 4.59
N THR A 90 -1.02 -6.44 4.05
CA THR A 90 -1.23 -7.79 4.57
C THR A 90 -0.34 -8.09 5.77
N ASN A 91 -0.74 -9.05 6.59
CA ASN A 91 0.07 -9.52 7.71
C ASN A 91 1.46 -10.03 7.28
N ASN A 92 1.55 -10.69 6.11
CA ASN A 92 2.83 -11.16 5.57
C ASN A 92 3.79 -9.97 5.31
N THR A 93 3.31 -8.94 4.64
CA THR A 93 4.13 -7.76 4.34
C THR A 93 4.44 -6.96 5.61
N LEU A 94 3.49 -6.84 6.53
CA LEU A 94 3.71 -6.23 7.85
C LEU A 94 4.87 -6.90 8.59
N ALA A 95 4.86 -8.23 8.68
CA ALA A 95 5.90 -8.98 9.39
C ALA A 95 7.28 -8.83 8.73
N LYS A 96 7.34 -8.94 7.40
CA LYS A 96 8.57 -8.76 6.64
C LYS A 96 9.13 -7.34 6.78
N TRP A 97 8.28 -6.34 6.69
CA TRP A 97 8.67 -4.94 6.82
C TRP A 97 9.23 -4.63 8.22
N ALA A 98 8.52 -5.05 9.29
CA ALA A 98 8.97 -4.86 10.66
C ALA A 98 10.29 -5.58 10.99
N THR A 99 10.66 -6.59 10.21
CA THR A 99 11.93 -7.35 10.36
C THR A 99 12.96 -7.00 9.29
N ALA A 100 12.74 -5.91 8.54
CA ALA A 100 13.64 -5.40 7.48
C ALA A 100 13.90 -6.37 6.31
N VAL A 101 12.99 -7.31 6.05
CA VAL A 101 13.06 -8.18 4.87
C VAL A 101 12.66 -7.37 3.63
N SER A 102 13.54 -7.30 2.63
CA SER A 102 13.37 -6.50 1.41
C SER A 102 13.46 -7.36 0.15
N ASP A 103 12.74 -8.48 0.13
CA ASP A 103 12.78 -9.48 -0.95
C ASP A 103 11.86 -9.15 -2.14
N THR A 104 11.18 -8.01 -2.11
CA THR A 104 10.36 -7.49 -3.21
C THR A 104 10.58 -5.99 -3.39
N LEU A 105 10.24 -5.45 -4.58
CA LEU A 105 10.29 -4.00 -4.81
C LEU A 105 9.47 -3.23 -3.77
N ALA A 106 8.25 -3.67 -3.49
CA ALA A 106 7.38 -3.04 -2.50
C ALA A 106 8.06 -2.95 -1.13
N LEU A 107 8.64 -4.05 -0.65
CA LEU A 107 9.34 -4.09 0.64
C LEU A 107 10.61 -3.23 0.64
N GLY A 108 11.37 -3.22 -0.44
CA GLY A 108 12.53 -2.34 -0.58
C GLY A 108 12.14 -0.87 -0.44
N LEU A 109 11.11 -0.44 -1.16
CA LEU A 109 10.64 0.94 -1.16
C LEU A 109 10.13 1.38 0.22
N ILE A 110 9.34 0.55 0.93
CA ILE A 110 8.83 0.92 2.26
C ILE A 110 9.91 0.83 3.35
N THR A 111 10.87 -0.05 3.20
CA THR A 111 12.01 -0.14 4.14
C THR A 111 12.90 1.11 4.03
N GLU A 112 13.24 1.52 2.82
CA GLU A 112 13.97 2.77 2.57
C GLU A 112 13.14 4.00 2.95
N GLY A 113 11.86 3.99 2.62
CA GLY A 113 10.93 5.09 2.80
C GLY A 113 10.78 5.57 4.25
N ILE A 114 10.97 4.69 5.25
CA ILE A 114 10.90 5.04 6.68
C ILE A 114 11.81 6.24 7.01
N ALA A 115 12.99 6.29 6.42
CA ALA A 115 13.96 7.36 6.66
C ALA A 115 13.77 8.59 5.77
N LEU A 116 12.95 8.50 4.74
CA LEU A 116 12.94 9.49 3.65
C LEU A 116 11.64 10.30 3.56
N VAL A 117 10.48 9.67 3.75
CA VAL A 117 9.18 10.28 3.51
C VAL A 117 8.12 9.82 4.52
N PRO A 118 7.05 10.60 4.74
CA PRO A 118 5.91 10.15 5.54
C PRO A 118 5.28 8.89 4.96
N ILE A 119 4.97 7.92 5.82
CA ILE A 119 4.30 6.67 5.43
C ILE A 119 3.04 6.46 6.24
N VAL A 120 1.94 6.20 5.53
CA VAL A 120 0.67 5.74 6.08
C VAL A 120 0.48 4.28 5.69
N ALA A 121 0.07 3.43 6.63
CA ALA A 121 -0.19 2.02 6.39
C ALA A 121 -1.59 1.64 6.86
N LEU A 122 -2.41 1.09 5.97
CA LEU A 122 -3.75 0.63 6.26
C LEU A 122 -3.82 -0.90 6.14
N PRO A 123 -3.85 -1.62 7.27
CA PRO A 123 -3.88 -3.08 7.29
C PRO A 123 -5.17 -3.67 6.70
N HIS A 124 -5.07 -4.94 6.28
CA HIS A 124 -6.22 -5.80 6.00
C HIS A 124 -5.87 -7.25 6.32
N PHE A 125 -6.39 -7.74 7.43
CA PHE A 125 -6.32 -9.15 7.86
C PHE A 125 -7.45 -9.46 8.84
N ASN A 126 -7.76 -10.74 9.04
CA ASN A 126 -8.83 -11.13 9.95
C ASN A 126 -8.37 -11.15 11.42
N ASP A 127 -9.32 -11.27 12.35
CA ASP A 127 -9.08 -11.25 13.78
C ASP A 127 -8.24 -12.46 14.25
N ALA A 128 -8.36 -13.61 13.59
CA ALA A 128 -7.52 -14.77 13.90
C ALA A 128 -6.05 -14.52 13.55
N GLN A 129 -5.76 -13.82 12.45
CA GLN A 129 -4.40 -13.37 12.12
C GLN A 129 -3.93 -12.28 13.10
N ALA A 130 -4.82 -11.34 13.44
CA ALA A 130 -4.52 -10.26 14.39
C ALA A 130 -4.18 -10.79 15.80
N ALA A 131 -4.75 -11.93 16.20
CA ALA A 131 -4.49 -12.58 17.47
C ALA A 131 -3.09 -13.20 17.57
N HIS A 132 -2.33 -13.30 16.48
CA HIS A 132 -0.96 -13.81 16.55
C HIS A 132 -0.07 -12.87 17.38
N PRO A 133 0.68 -13.37 18.40
CA PRO A 133 1.43 -12.53 19.33
C PRO A 133 2.43 -11.55 18.70
N ALA A 134 2.92 -11.85 17.50
CA ALA A 134 3.87 -11.00 16.80
C ALA A 134 3.21 -9.78 16.13
N VAL A 135 1.91 -9.84 15.82
CA VAL A 135 1.25 -8.78 15.01
C VAL A 135 1.31 -7.44 15.72
N ASN A 136 0.89 -7.37 16.98
CA ASN A 136 0.95 -6.12 17.74
C ASN A 136 2.37 -5.59 17.88
N ARG A 137 3.35 -6.46 18.11
CA ARG A 137 4.78 -6.08 18.18
C ARG A 137 5.28 -5.48 16.86
N HIS A 138 4.87 -6.05 15.73
CA HIS A 138 5.24 -5.52 14.42
C HIS A 138 4.59 -4.17 14.16
N VAL A 139 3.32 -4.00 14.54
CA VAL A 139 2.61 -2.71 14.43
C VAL A 139 3.27 -1.66 15.31
N ASP A 140 3.52 -1.98 16.57
CA ASP A 140 4.15 -1.06 17.52
C ASP A 140 5.55 -0.66 17.05
N PHE A 141 6.35 -1.62 16.58
CA PHE A 141 7.67 -1.35 16.02
C PHE A 141 7.62 -0.36 14.86
N LEU A 142 6.69 -0.55 13.90
CA LEU A 142 6.56 0.38 12.78
C LEU A 142 6.05 1.76 13.23
N ARG A 143 5.16 1.83 14.20
CA ARG A 143 4.71 3.10 14.80
C ARG A 143 5.86 3.84 15.49
N GLU A 144 6.68 3.14 16.26
CA GLU A 144 7.89 3.70 16.87
C GLU A 144 8.90 4.19 15.85
N ALA A 145 8.97 3.52 14.69
CA ALA A 145 9.78 3.95 13.54
C ALA A 145 9.19 5.12 12.75
N GLY A 146 8.01 5.66 13.15
CA GLY A 146 7.38 6.83 12.52
C GLY A 146 6.35 6.51 11.45
N VAL A 147 6.00 5.24 11.23
CA VAL A 147 4.93 4.85 10.29
C VAL A 147 3.56 5.07 10.95
N ASN A 148 2.66 5.77 10.27
CA ASN A 148 1.28 5.91 10.74
C ASN A 148 0.47 4.67 10.37
N VAL A 149 0.46 3.67 11.28
CA VAL A 149 -0.30 2.41 11.07
C VAL A 149 -1.71 2.55 11.60
N LEU A 150 -2.67 2.57 10.68
CA LEU A 150 -4.11 2.76 10.94
C LEU A 150 -4.79 1.42 11.27
N LEU A 151 -4.43 0.83 12.38
CA LEU A 151 -5.06 -0.37 12.96
C LEU A 151 -5.78 0.01 14.24
N GLY A 152 -7.07 -0.34 14.33
CA GLY A 152 -7.95 -0.02 15.46
C GLY A 152 -8.86 1.17 15.17
N GLU A 153 -9.19 1.93 16.20
CA GLU A 153 -10.10 3.07 16.10
C GLU A 153 -9.61 4.12 15.07
N GLY A 154 -10.52 4.57 14.21
CA GLY A 154 -10.19 5.51 13.11
C GLY A 154 -9.47 4.88 11.92
N GLY A 155 -9.22 3.58 11.95
CA GLY A 155 -8.58 2.85 10.87
C GLY A 155 -9.28 1.52 10.57
N PHE A 156 -8.49 0.51 10.22
CA PHE A 156 -9.00 -0.82 9.95
C PHE A 156 -9.21 -1.62 11.24
N THR A 157 -10.40 -2.17 11.42
CA THR A 157 -10.71 -3.13 12.49
C THR A 157 -10.79 -4.53 11.91
N PRO A 158 -9.98 -5.49 12.40
CA PRO A 158 -10.03 -6.87 11.93
C PRO A 158 -11.42 -7.48 12.11
N HIS A 159 -11.85 -8.25 11.12
CA HIS A 159 -13.13 -8.95 11.09
C HIS A 159 -12.93 -10.45 11.20
N LYS A 160 -13.99 -11.19 11.53
CA LYS A 160 -13.95 -12.67 11.53
C LYS A 160 -13.52 -13.21 10.16
N PRO A 161 -12.81 -14.35 10.10
CA PRO A 161 -12.47 -15.00 8.83
C PRO A 161 -13.69 -15.15 7.93
N LYS A 162 -13.57 -14.82 6.64
CA LYS A 162 -14.63 -14.86 5.62
C LYS A 162 -15.79 -13.86 5.81
N HIS A 163 -15.73 -12.95 6.78
CA HIS A 163 -16.75 -11.92 7.03
C HIS A 163 -16.29 -10.50 6.68
N GLY A 164 -15.32 -10.34 5.77
CA GLY A 164 -14.87 -9.04 5.33
C GLY A 164 -15.94 -8.28 4.52
N ASN A 165 -16.00 -6.97 4.70
CA ASN A 165 -16.80 -6.07 3.90
C ASN A 165 -15.90 -5.08 3.16
N LEU A 166 -15.78 -5.24 1.83
CA LEU A 166 -14.94 -4.38 1.00
C LEU A 166 -15.44 -2.94 0.94
N ASP A 167 -16.74 -2.72 1.05
CA ASP A 167 -17.33 -1.38 1.01
C ASP A 167 -17.01 -0.58 2.28
N ALA A 168 -16.73 -1.27 3.37
CA ALA A 168 -16.34 -0.67 4.65
C ALA A 168 -14.83 -0.48 4.82
N TYR A 169 -14.01 -0.84 3.83
CA TYR A 169 -12.57 -0.63 3.93
C TYR A 169 -12.25 0.87 3.93
N PRO A 170 -11.57 1.40 4.98
CA PRO A 170 -11.55 2.83 5.25
C PRO A 170 -10.50 3.58 4.42
N TRP A 171 -10.64 3.56 3.10
CA TRP A 171 -9.75 4.26 2.16
C TRP A 171 -9.63 5.75 2.50
N GLN A 172 -10.75 6.40 2.84
CA GLN A 172 -10.74 7.84 3.13
C GLN A 172 -9.90 8.17 4.36
N ALA A 173 -9.99 7.36 5.43
CA ALA A 173 -9.15 7.55 6.62
C ALA A 173 -7.65 7.49 6.29
N ALA A 174 -7.26 6.60 5.37
CA ALA A 174 -5.87 6.51 4.94
C ALA A 174 -5.43 7.73 4.11
N LEU A 175 -6.30 8.26 3.26
CA LEU A 175 -6.02 9.45 2.47
C LEU A 175 -5.95 10.71 3.34
N ASP A 176 -6.85 10.84 4.31
CA ASP A 176 -6.88 11.98 5.26
C ASP A 176 -5.65 12.00 6.19
N ALA A 177 -5.02 10.83 6.38
CA ALA A 177 -3.79 10.70 7.18
C ALA A 177 -2.51 11.05 6.41
N LEU A 178 -2.58 11.27 5.10
CA LEU A 178 -1.46 11.72 4.30
C LEU A 178 -1.10 13.18 4.65
N PRO A 179 0.16 13.60 4.45
CA PRO A 179 0.55 14.99 4.71
C PRO A 179 -0.21 15.95 3.79
N SER A 180 -0.63 17.09 4.37
CA SER A 180 -1.32 18.19 3.68
C SER A 180 -0.40 18.97 2.74
#